data_d0e5c8dc536e7ea1e1a2fce4fba0e386
#
_entry.id   d0e5c8dc536e7ea1e1a2fce4fba0e386
#
_cell.length_a   1.000
_cell.length_b   1.000
_cell.length_c   1.000
_cell.angle_alpha   90.00
_cell.angle_beta   90.00
_cell.angle_gamma   90.00
#
_symmetry.space_group_name_H-M   'P 1'
#
loop_
_entity.id
_entity.type
_entity.pdbx_description
1 polymer ?
#
loop_
_entity_poly.entity_id
_entity_poly.type
_entity_poly.pdbx_seq_one_letter_code
_entity_poly.pdbx_strand_id
1 'polypeptide(L)'
;KLMKLGVTGITIYNNVIGCGVQHGHAEYEIEQKNLAVQLLPKSVVIIVCETCKVDELLEFLKLELYTGHIGDGKIFVSDIKNIIRVRTGEEGADALRVSSID
;
A
#
# COMPACT_ATOMS: atom_id res chain seq x y z
N LYS A 1 -2.34 -11.31 -11.04
CA LYS A 1 -1.12 -10.64 -11.51
C LYS A 1 -0.10 -10.46 -10.42
N LEU A 2 -0.55 -10.07 -9.23
CA LEU A 2 0.37 -9.89 -8.13
C LEU A 2 1.09 -11.18 -7.76
N MET A 3 0.42 -12.29 -7.86
CA MET A 3 1.03 -13.58 -7.55
C MET A 3 2.18 -13.92 -8.51
N LYS A 4 2.09 -13.47 -9.75
CA LYS A 4 3.18 -13.67 -10.70
C LYS A 4 4.42 -12.88 -10.33
N LEU A 5 4.24 -11.82 -9.56
CA LEU A 5 5.34 -11.00 -9.08
C LEU A 5 5.92 -11.49 -7.75
N GLY A 6 5.45 -12.63 -7.27
CA GLY A 6 5.94 -13.18 -6.03
C GLY A 6 5.21 -12.73 -4.78
N VAL A 7 4.09 -12.05 -4.96
CA VAL A 7 3.26 -11.63 -3.83
C VAL A 7 2.37 -12.79 -3.43
N THR A 8 2.52 -13.26 -2.21
CA THR A 8 1.76 -14.40 -1.72
C THR A 8 0.61 -14.02 -0.80
N GLY A 9 0.50 -12.75 -0.46
CA GLY A 9 -0.61 -12.29 0.35
C GLY A 9 -0.60 -10.79 0.48
N ILE A 10 -1.80 -10.24 0.67
CA ILE A 10 -1.96 -8.82 0.91
C ILE A 10 -2.96 -8.63 2.04
N THR A 11 -2.82 -7.51 2.74
CA THR A 11 -3.74 -7.13 3.79
C THR A 11 -4.36 -5.80 3.41
N ILE A 12 -5.67 -5.71 3.53
CA ILE A 12 -6.39 -4.50 3.14
C ILE A 12 -7.19 -3.98 4.34
N TYR A 13 -6.96 -2.71 4.64
CA TYR A 13 -7.79 -1.98 5.59
C TYR A 13 -8.69 -1.04 4.82
N ASN A 14 -9.98 -1.28 4.89
CA ASN A 14 -10.97 -0.43 4.24
C ASN A 14 -11.50 0.62 5.21
N ASN A 15 -12.04 1.68 4.64
CA ASN A 15 -12.71 2.72 5.42
C ASN A 15 -11.82 3.42 6.42
N VAL A 16 -10.54 3.53 6.09
CA VAL A 16 -9.62 4.36 6.86
C VAL A 16 -9.90 5.80 6.46
N ILE A 17 -9.96 6.68 7.45
CA ILE A 17 -10.23 8.08 7.18
C ILE A 17 -8.92 8.82 7.14
N GLY A 18 -8.65 9.46 6.01
CA GLY A 18 -7.46 10.26 5.83
C GLY A 18 -7.80 11.72 5.74
N CYS A 19 -6.84 12.53 6.09
CA CYS A 19 -6.99 13.98 6.14
C CYS A 19 -5.86 14.58 5.32
N GLY A 20 -6.21 15.51 4.42
CA GLY A 20 -5.18 16.12 3.60
C GLY A 20 -5.72 17.17 2.68
N VAL A 21 -4.81 17.89 2.05
CA VAL A 21 -5.13 18.95 1.11
C VAL A 21 -5.02 18.38 -0.30
N GLN A 22 -6.06 18.58 -1.09
CA GLN A 22 -6.06 18.18 -2.48
C GLN A 22 -5.97 19.41 -3.35
N HIS A 23 -5.08 19.37 -4.32
CA HIS A 23 -4.83 20.52 -5.19
C HIS A 23 -6.04 20.95 -5.99
N GLY A 24 -6.13 22.26 -6.20
CA GLY A 24 -7.13 22.83 -7.06
C GLY A 24 -8.51 22.88 -6.47
N HIS A 25 -8.68 22.25 -5.34
CA HIS A 25 -9.96 22.17 -4.68
C HIS A 25 -9.83 22.58 -3.22
N ALA A 26 -9.09 21.80 -2.48
CA ALA A 26 -8.92 22.07 -1.05
C ALA A 26 -8.11 23.32 -0.78
N GLU A 27 -7.17 23.65 -1.67
CA GLU A 27 -6.38 24.85 -1.54
C GLU A 27 -7.25 26.09 -1.51
N TYR A 28 -8.18 26.16 -2.45
CA TYR A 28 -9.09 27.28 -2.51
C TYR A 28 -9.97 27.34 -1.28
N GLU A 29 -10.44 26.21 -0.85
CA GLU A 29 -11.29 26.13 0.33
C GLU A 29 -10.55 26.55 1.60
N ILE A 30 -9.30 26.20 1.72
CA ILE A 30 -8.50 26.59 2.85
C ILE A 30 -8.34 28.11 2.92
N GLU A 31 -8.09 28.73 1.80
CA GLU A 31 -7.97 30.17 1.74
C GLU A 31 -9.28 30.85 2.09
N GLN A 32 -10.38 30.32 1.60
CA GLN A 32 -11.68 30.92 1.82
C GLN A 32 -12.25 30.65 3.20
N LYS A 33 -12.01 29.47 3.71
CA LYS A 33 -12.68 29.01 4.92
C LYS A 33 -11.79 28.79 6.11
N ASN A 34 -10.52 28.99 5.94
CA ASN A 34 -9.56 28.73 7.00
C ASN A 34 -9.65 27.29 7.48
N LEU A 35 -8.93 26.41 6.84
CA LEU A 35 -8.82 25.01 7.28
C LEU A 35 -10.02 24.16 6.95
N ALA A 36 -10.48 24.22 5.73
CA ALA A 36 -11.44 23.23 5.29
C ALA A 36 -10.67 21.94 5.04
N VAL A 37 -10.52 21.14 6.07
CA VAL A 37 -9.86 19.85 5.95
C VAL A 37 -10.91 18.82 5.62
N GLN A 38 -10.69 18.08 4.56
CA GLN A 38 -11.61 17.03 4.16
C GLN A 38 -11.15 15.69 4.69
N LEU A 39 -12.08 14.99 5.32
CA LEU A 39 -11.85 13.63 5.77
C LEU A 39 -12.42 12.68 4.74
N LEU A 40 -11.55 11.99 4.04
CA LEU A 40 -11.96 11.14 2.94
C LEU A 40 -11.73 9.67 3.29
N PRO A 41 -12.67 8.81 2.89
CA PRO A 41 -12.45 7.39 3.08
C PRO A 41 -11.33 6.92 2.17
N LYS A 42 -10.46 6.09 2.71
CA LYS A 42 -9.32 5.55 1.98
C LYS A 42 -9.14 4.08 2.33
N SER A 43 -8.39 3.40 1.50
CA SER A 43 -7.99 2.03 1.79
C SER A 43 -6.48 1.98 1.94
N VAL A 44 -6.03 1.17 2.87
CA VAL A 44 -4.60 0.92 3.05
C VAL A 44 -4.35 -0.52 2.64
N VAL A 45 -3.42 -0.71 1.73
CA VAL A 45 -3.04 -2.04 1.27
C VAL A 45 -1.60 -2.27 1.71
N ILE A 46 -1.39 -3.35 2.42
CA ILE A 46 -0.07 -3.73 2.90
C ILE A 46 0.38 -4.96 2.15
N ILE A 47 1.53 -4.86 1.52
CA ILE A 47 2.13 -5.97 0.79
C ILE A 47 3.54 -6.17 1.34
N VAL A 48 3.82 -7.39 1.77
CA VAL A 48 5.16 -7.74 2.22
C VAL A 48 5.75 -8.68 1.17
N CYS A 49 6.92 -8.34 0.68
CA CYS A 49 7.56 -9.14 -0.36
C CYS A 49 9.07 -9.14 -0.16
N GLU A 50 9.75 -10.04 -0.87
CA GLU A 50 11.20 -10.08 -0.84
C GLU A 50 11.76 -8.79 -1.48
N THR A 51 12.89 -8.34 -0.95
CA THR A 51 13.52 -7.11 -1.44
C THR A 51 13.77 -7.13 -2.94
N CYS A 52 14.17 -8.27 -3.46
CA CYS A 52 14.47 -8.38 -4.89
C CYS A 52 13.24 -8.20 -5.80
N LYS A 53 12.05 -8.23 -5.22
CA LYS A 53 10.81 -8.06 -6.00
C LYS A 53 10.25 -6.65 -5.92
N VAL A 54 10.84 -5.79 -5.10
CA VAL A 54 10.24 -4.47 -4.84
C VAL A 54 10.16 -3.61 -6.10
N ASP A 55 11.25 -3.54 -6.86
CA ASP A 55 11.25 -2.67 -8.05
C ASP A 55 10.19 -3.09 -9.06
N GLU A 56 10.08 -4.37 -9.31
CA GLU A 56 9.10 -4.92 -10.23
C GLU A 56 7.68 -4.63 -9.74
N LEU A 57 7.45 -4.82 -8.45
CA LEU A 57 6.16 -4.57 -7.85
C LEU A 57 5.78 -3.10 -7.92
N LEU A 58 6.73 -2.21 -7.66
CA LEU A 58 6.47 -0.78 -7.72
C LEU A 58 6.09 -0.33 -9.13
N GLU A 59 6.78 -0.85 -10.15
CA GLU A 59 6.44 -0.52 -11.52
C GLU A 59 5.03 -0.99 -11.87
N PHE A 60 4.69 -2.18 -11.45
CA PHE A 60 3.35 -2.71 -11.68
C PHE A 60 2.29 -1.86 -11.01
N LEU A 61 2.49 -1.51 -9.75
CA LEU A 61 1.51 -0.73 -9.00
C LEU A 61 1.35 0.68 -9.54
N LYS A 62 2.44 1.30 -9.95
CA LYS A 62 2.36 2.64 -10.53
C LYS A 62 1.51 2.64 -11.80
N LEU A 63 1.65 1.63 -12.62
CA LEU A 63 0.88 1.54 -13.85
C LEU A 63 -0.58 1.20 -13.58
N GLU A 64 -0.82 0.26 -12.67
CA GLU A 64 -2.19 -0.19 -12.41
C GLU A 64 -3.03 0.85 -11.66
N LEU A 65 -2.40 1.63 -10.79
CA LEU A 65 -3.14 2.58 -9.97
C LEU A 65 -3.24 3.96 -10.58
N TYR A 66 -2.47 4.24 -11.61
CA TYR A 66 -2.45 5.56 -12.19
C TYR A 66 -3.74 5.86 -12.96
N THR A 67 -4.41 6.91 -12.59
CA THR A 67 -5.56 7.41 -13.33
C THR A 67 -5.33 8.82 -13.86
N GLY A 68 -4.32 9.51 -13.32
CA GLY A 68 -4.05 10.89 -13.67
C GLY A 68 -4.91 11.88 -12.90
N HIS A 69 -5.71 11.39 -11.97
CA HIS A 69 -6.58 12.24 -11.16
C HIS A 69 -6.14 12.24 -9.71
N ILE A 70 -6.57 13.26 -8.99
CA ILE A 70 -6.33 13.34 -7.55
C ILE A 70 -6.98 12.13 -6.89
N GLY A 71 -6.27 11.50 -5.99
CA GLY A 71 -6.80 10.35 -5.28
C GLY A 71 -6.16 9.03 -5.66
N ASP A 72 -5.20 9.04 -6.59
CA ASP A 72 -4.48 7.82 -6.96
C ASP A 72 -3.71 7.22 -5.79
N GLY A 73 -3.36 8.06 -4.81
CA GLY A 73 -2.73 7.58 -3.61
C GLY A 73 -1.22 7.67 -3.62
N LYS A 74 -0.64 7.10 -2.60
CA LYS A 74 0.80 7.09 -2.41
C LYS A 74 1.26 5.70 -2.03
N ILE A 75 2.50 5.41 -2.33
CA ILE A 75 3.12 4.15 -1.97
C ILE A 75 4.29 4.46 -1.04
N PHE A 76 4.27 3.87 0.14
CA PHE A 76 5.37 3.99 1.09
C PHE A 76 6.11 2.66 1.10
N VAL A 77 7.43 2.74 1.02
CA VAL A 77 8.27 1.55 1.05
C VAL A 77 9.16 1.61 2.27
N SER A 78 9.15 0.55 3.05
CA SER A 78 10.00 0.48 4.22
C SER A 78 10.52 -0.94 4.38
N ASP A 79 11.63 -1.05 5.08
CA ASP A 79 12.21 -2.35 5.39
C ASP A 79 11.48 -2.98 6.56
N ILE A 80 11.33 -4.28 6.48
CA ILE A 80 10.81 -5.06 7.59
C ILE A 80 11.97 -5.83 8.18
N LYS A 81 12.14 -5.69 9.48
CA LYS A 81 13.28 -6.29 10.15
C LYS A 81 13.24 -7.81 10.09
N ASN A 82 12.07 -8.38 10.27
CA ASN A 82 11.91 -9.83 10.20
C ASN A 82 10.44 -10.16 10.00
N ILE A 83 10.19 -11.37 9.57
CA ILE A 83 8.83 -11.89 9.45
C ILE A 83 8.88 -13.36 9.89
N ILE A 84 7.88 -13.77 10.65
CA ILE A 84 7.80 -15.11 11.16
C ILE A 84 6.43 -15.69 10.87
N ARG A 85 6.40 -16.86 10.27
CA ARG A 85 5.13 -17.57 10.08
C ARG A 85 4.87 -18.33 11.38
N VAL A 86 3.85 -17.92 12.09
CA VAL A 86 3.60 -18.45 13.43
C VAL A 86 3.38 -19.96 13.44
N ARG A 87 2.65 -20.47 12.45
CA ARG A 87 2.32 -21.88 12.42
C ARG A 87 3.54 -22.78 12.22
N THR A 88 4.49 -22.37 11.41
CA THR A 88 5.64 -23.21 11.05
C THR A 88 6.93 -22.78 11.72
N GLY A 89 6.99 -21.54 12.21
CA GLY A 89 8.22 -20.98 12.75
C GLY A 89 9.20 -20.52 11.70
N GLU A 90 8.86 -20.62 10.43
CA GLU A 90 9.73 -20.14 9.36
C GLU A 90 9.92 -18.63 9.44
N GLU A 91 11.11 -18.16 9.09
CA GLU A 91 11.46 -16.75 9.18
C GLU A 91 12.01 -16.22 7.87
N GLY A 92 12.01 -14.89 7.76
CA GLY A 92 12.56 -14.21 6.61
C GLY A 92 11.83 -14.57 5.32
N ALA A 93 12.59 -14.74 4.24
CA ALA A 93 12.01 -15.04 2.94
C ALA A 93 11.21 -16.33 2.94
N ASP A 94 11.59 -17.29 3.76
CA ASP A 94 10.86 -18.56 3.84
C ASP A 94 9.44 -18.37 4.38
N ALA A 95 9.26 -17.38 5.25
CA ALA A 95 7.94 -17.10 5.80
C ALA A 95 7.00 -16.49 4.75
N LEU A 96 7.55 -15.95 3.68
CA LEU A 96 6.77 -15.36 2.60
C LEU A 96 6.41 -16.36 1.50
N ARG A 97 7.10 -17.49 1.45
CA ARG A 97 6.87 -18.46 0.39
C ARG A 97 5.65 -19.30 0.70
N VAL A 98 4.99 -19.73 -0.37
CA VAL A 98 3.85 -20.64 -0.21
C VAL A 98 4.41 -21.98 0.23
N SER A 99 3.86 -22.50 1.32
CA SER A 99 4.25 -23.80 1.82
C SER A 99 3.27 -24.86 1.34
N SER A 100 3.78 -26.02 0.98
CA SER A 100 2.92 -27.13 0.58
C SER A 100 2.07 -27.64 1.74
N ILE A 101 2.42 -27.25 2.95
CA ILE A 101 1.65 -27.62 4.14
C ILE A 101 0.52 -26.62 4.42
N ASP A 102 0.62 -25.48 3.85
CA ASP A 102 -0.44 -24.48 3.96
C ASP A 102 -1.57 -24.83 2.99
#